data_ec0fcfd0e3a42e6f9a60ff696f8b60d3
#
_entry.id   ec0fcfd0e3a42e6f9a60ff696f8b60d3
#
_cell.length_a   1.000
_cell.length_b   1.000
_cell.length_c   1.000
_cell.angle_alpha   90.00
_cell.angle_beta   90.00
_cell.angle_gamma   90.00
#
_symmetry.space_group_name_H-M   'P 1'
#
loop_
_entity.id
_entity.type
_entity.pdbx_description
1 polymer ?
#
loop_
_entity_poly.entity_id
_entity_poly.type
_entity_poly.pdbx_seq_one_letter_code
_entity_poly.pdbx_strand_id
1 'polypeptide(L)'
;MKVKRFLKWSFLLILVVLIGWVFIAYWRSTNDCDRKTALVNPMKAIRFCEYGSPDVLKFEDVEKPVPNDNQILIKVRAASLNFIDPGLMRGPWPLRLMSGLRKPEKTGLGNDVAGQVEAVGKNVTQFKPGDEVFGVGRPSLAEYACARERGLVIKPANVTFEQAGAVAWAGFTALQGLCQGKIQPGQKVLINGATGGVGTFAVQIAKSLGAEVTGVCSTGKVELVRSIGADHVIDYTKEDFTKGNQRYDVIFDNVNNHSFSDRRRVLTPNGICVLAGIGGAGLHDGQLARIAGVLKTDLLSRFVRQKFVRYGTTTNKDDLTLLGNLMKTGKVTPVIDRTYKLSETAEAMRYFEEGHARGKVVITVE
;
A
#
# COMPACT_ATOMS: atom_id res chain seq x y z
N MET A 1 42.34 -29.03 9.03
CA MET A 1 42.63 -27.75 9.72
C MET A 1 42.71 -26.54 8.77
N LYS A 2 43.38 -26.59 7.62
CA LYS A 2 43.56 -25.44 6.70
C LYS A 2 42.25 -24.90 6.11
N VAL A 3 41.29 -25.75 5.70
CA VAL A 3 40.01 -25.36 5.10
C VAL A 3 39.11 -24.56 6.08
N LYS A 4 39.00 -25.01 7.35
CA LYS A 4 38.21 -24.27 8.38
C LYS A 4 38.79 -22.88 8.67
N ARG A 5 40.12 -22.75 8.62
CA ARG A 5 40.81 -21.48 8.81
C ARG A 5 40.59 -20.55 7.61
N PHE A 6 40.66 -21.06 6.40
CA PHE A 6 40.34 -20.32 5.16
C PHE A 6 38.89 -19.80 5.15
N LEU A 7 37.91 -20.65 5.43
CA LEU A 7 36.50 -20.27 5.55
C LEU A 7 36.28 -19.18 6.58
N LYS A 8 36.94 -19.26 7.75
CA LYS A 8 36.87 -18.26 8.82
C LYS A 8 37.41 -16.90 8.38
N TRP A 9 38.56 -16.89 7.66
CA TRP A 9 39.16 -15.66 7.15
C TRP A 9 38.35 -15.04 6.00
N SER A 10 37.79 -15.87 5.11
CA SER A 10 36.91 -15.43 4.04
C SER A 10 35.62 -14.80 4.61
N PHE A 11 35.03 -15.41 5.63
CA PHE A 11 33.86 -14.84 6.33
C PHE A 11 34.19 -13.49 6.99
N LEU A 12 35.35 -13.40 7.67
CA LEU A 12 35.80 -12.16 8.31
C LEU A 12 36.02 -11.05 7.28
N LEU A 13 36.64 -11.37 6.14
CA LEU A 13 36.87 -10.42 5.05
C LEU A 13 35.55 -9.91 4.46
N ILE A 14 34.59 -10.80 4.21
CA ILE A 14 33.25 -10.43 3.72
C ILE A 14 32.57 -9.52 4.73
N LEU A 15 32.64 -9.83 6.01
CA LEU A 15 32.05 -9.01 7.07
C LEU A 15 32.68 -7.61 7.13
N VAL A 16 34.00 -7.49 7.03
CA VAL A 16 34.72 -6.21 6.99
C VAL A 16 34.33 -5.40 5.77
N VAL A 17 34.23 -6.03 4.60
CA VAL A 17 33.79 -5.35 3.36
C VAL A 17 32.35 -4.86 3.49
N LEU A 18 31.44 -5.67 4.05
CA LEU A 18 30.06 -5.29 4.29
C LEU A 18 29.96 -4.11 5.27
N ILE A 19 30.70 -4.16 6.39
CA ILE A 19 30.73 -3.06 7.35
C ILE A 19 31.29 -1.79 6.72
N GLY A 20 32.36 -1.89 5.95
CA GLY A 20 32.94 -0.78 5.20
C GLY A 20 31.97 -0.17 4.20
N TRP A 21 31.21 -1.01 3.48
CA TRP A 21 30.19 -0.57 2.52
C TRP A 21 29.03 0.14 3.22
N VAL A 22 28.54 -0.44 4.33
CA VAL A 22 27.47 0.18 5.16
C VAL A 22 27.93 1.53 5.72
N PHE A 23 29.18 1.62 6.18
CA PHE A 23 29.76 2.85 6.68
C PHE A 23 29.85 3.94 5.59
N ILE A 24 30.34 3.58 4.39
CA ILE A 24 30.42 4.48 3.24
C ILE A 24 29.01 4.92 2.81
N ALA A 25 28.06 3.99 2.74
CA ALA A 25 26.68 4.29 2.39
C ALA A 25 26.01 5.22 3.43
N TYR A 26 26.29 5.00 4.72
CA TYR A 26 25.81 5.88 5.80
C TYR A 26 26.29 7.32 5.64
N TRP A 27 27.60 7.52 5.39
CA TRP A 27 28.18 8.85 5.26
C TRP A 27 27.86 9.54 3.93
N ARG A 28 27.56 8.78 2.88
CA ARG A 28 27.10 9.30 1.58
C ARG A 28 25.60 9.56 1.52
N SER A 29 24.83 9.13 2.52
CA SER A 29 23.38 9.36 2.56
C SER A 29 23.10 10.87 2.71
N THR A 30 22.81 11.50 1.61
CA THR A 30 22.39 12.91 1.49
C THR A 30 21.03 12.99 0.82
N ASN A 31 20.33 14.09 1.00
CA ASN A 31 19.08 14.37 0.30
C ASN A 31 19.11 15.79 -0.28
N ASP A 32 18.07 16.11 -1.05
CA ASP A 32 17.90 17.42 -1.69
C ASP A 32 17.55 18.55 -0.71
N CYS A 33 17.22 18.25 0.55
CA CYS A 33 17.01 19.26 1.59
C CYS A 33 18.29 20.00 1.95
N ASP A 34 19.46 19.38 1.78
CA ASP A 34 20.74 20.00 2.06
C ASP A 34 21.15 21.04 0.98
N ARG A 35 20.42 21.08 -0.15
CA ARG A 35 20.68 21.99 -1.27
C ARG A 35 19.86 23.27 -1.12
N LYS A 36 20.53 24.38 -0.83
CA LYS A 36 19.94 25.73 -0.87
C LYS A 36 19.96 26.24 -2.33
N THR A 37 19.04 25.76 -3.16
CA THR A 37 18.88 26.27 -4.54
C THR A 37 17.70 27.23 -4.56
N ALA A 38 17.85 28.38 -5.20
CA ALA A 38 16.71 29.27 -5.43
C ALA A 38 15.68 28.54 -6.29
N LEU A 39 14.42 28.58 -5.86
CA LEU A 39 13.31 27.99 -6.62
C LEU A 39 12.98 28.90 -7.80
N VAL A 40 12.87 28.33 -8.98
CA VAL A 40 12.51 29.07 -10.22
C VAL A 40 10.99 29.01 -10.42
N ASN A 41 10.39 27.85 -10.19
CA ASN A 41 8.97 27.61 -10.34
C ASN A 41 8.42 26.86 -9.10
N PRO A 42 8.16 27.58 -7.99
CA PRO A 42 7.78 26.98 -6.73
C PRO A 42 6.37 26.36 -6.79
N MET A 43 6.20 25.25 -6.08
CA MET A 43 4.91 24.63 -5.77
C MET A 43 4.87 24.18 -4.30
N LYS A 44 3.70 24.03 -3.71
CA LYS A 44 3.52 23.47 -2.37
C LYS A 44 3.61 21.97 -2.40
N ALA A 45 4.35 21.40 -1.43
CA ALA A 45 4.46 19.95 -1.24
C ALA A 45 4.74 19.60 0.22
N ILE A 46 4.50 18.34 0.54
CA ILE A 46 4.94 17.73 1.80
C ILE A 46 6.32 17.14 1.60
N ARG A 47 7.26 17.58 2.43
CA ARG A 47 8.63 17.06 2.48
C ARG A 47 8.99 16.56 3.87
N PHE A 48 9.92 15.62 3.92
CA PHE A 48 10.60 15.19 5.14
C PHE A 48 12.09 14.97 4.86
N CYS A 49 12.93 15.61 5.66
CA CYS A 49 14.38 15.62 5.44
C CYS A 49 15.12 14.67 6.37
N GLU A 50 14.43 14.11 7.33
CA GLU A 50 14.92 13.16 8.32
C GLU A 50 13.83 12.13 8.64
N TYR A 51 14.24 10.98 9.15
CA TYR A 51 13.31 9.96 9.63
C TYR A 51 12.77 10.35 11.01
N GLY A 52 11.46 10.17 11.23
CA GLY A 52 10.87 10.49 12.52
C GLY A 52 9.36 10.31 12.61
N SER A 53 8.76 10.98 13.58
CA SER A 53 7.30 11.10 13.77
C SER A 53 6.69 11.97 12.67
N PRO A 54 5.35 12.06 12.57
CA PRO A 54 4.70 13.00 11.65
C PRO A 54 5.15 14.47 11.75
N ASP A 55 5.85 14.85 12.84
CA ASP A 55 6.39 16.21 13.02
C ASP A 55 7.53 16.55 12.05
N VAL A 56 8.18 15.55 11.45
CA VAL A 56 9.20 15.75 10.41
C VAL A 56 8.59 16.18 9.06
N LEU A 57 7.28 16.04 8.88
CA LEU A 57 6.57 16.45 7.67
C LEU A 57 6.44 17.98 7.64
N LYS A 58 6.95 18.59 6.59
CA LYS A 58 6.89 20.05 6.39
C LYS A 58 6.09 20.35 5.12
N PHE A 59 5.14 21.27 5.26
CA PHE A 59 4.43 21.87 4.14
C PHE A 59 5.22 23.09 3.68
N GLU A 60 5.91 22.98 2.55
CA GLU A 60 6.85 24.00 2.10
C GLU A 60 6.86 24.16 0.58
N ASP A 61 7.53 25.21 0.11
CA ASP A 61 7.77 25.41 -1.31
C ASP A 61 8.92 24.52 -1.79
N VAL A 62 8.67 23.83 -2.91
CA VAL A 62 9.65 23.02 -3.63
C VAL A 62 9.62 23.36 -5.12
N GLU A 63 10.64 22.98 -5.86
CA GLU A 63 10.64 23.16 -7.31
C GLU A 63 9.57 22.27 -7.97
N LYS A 64 8.72 22.87 -8.82
CA LYS A 64 7.74 22.13 -9.62
C LYS A 64 8.46 21.17 -10.55
N PRO A 65 8.12 19.88 -10.58
CA PRO A 65 8.84 18.92 -11.40
C PRO A 65 8.57 19.16 -12.89
N VAL A 66 9.62 18.96 -13.69
CA VAL A 66 9.50 18.94 -15.15
C VAL A 66 9.40 17.50 -15.62
N PRO A 67 8.34 17.11 -16.34
CA PRO A 67 8.20 15.76 -16.83
C PRO A 67 9.28 15.46 -17.88
N ASN A 68 9.92 14.30 -17.77
CA ASN A 68 10.81 13.82 -18.83
C ASN A 68 10.00 13.29 -20.03
N ASP A 69 10.71 12.88 -21.10
CA ASP A 69 10.11 12.42 -22.36
C ASP A 69 9.00 11.36 -22.21
N ASN A 70 9.03 10.55 -21.15
CA ASN A 70 8.11 9.43 -20.91
C ASN A 70 7.20 9.67 -19.69
N GLN A 71 7.08 10.90 -19.22
CA GLN A 71 6.30 11.25 -18.05
C GLN A 71 5.17 12.22 -18.37
N ILE A 72 4.20 12.22 -17.50
CA ILE A 72 3.02 13.07 -17.48
C ILE A 72 3.10 13.90 -16.21
N LEU A 73 2.99 15.22 -16.33
CA LEU A 73 2.84 16.13 -15.21
C LEU A 73 1.35 16.28 -14.91
N ILE A 74 0.97 15.99 -13.66
CA ILE A 74 -0.40 16.04 -13.19
C ILE A 74 -0.52 17.19 -12.20
N LYS A 75 -1.47 18.10 -12.40
CA LYS A 75 -1.95 18.99 -11.37
C LYS A 75 -2.83 18.17 -10.43
N VAL A 76 -2.34 17.89 -9.23
CA VAL A 76 -3.00 17.02 -8.26
C VAL A 76 -4.26 17.70 -7.72
N ARG A 77 -5.34 16.95 -7.60
CA ARG A 77 -6.59 17.35 -6.93
C ARG A 77 -6.84 16.55 -5.68
N ALA A 78 -6.45 15.27 -5.71
CA ALA A 78 -6.53 14.40 -4.55
C ALA A 78 -5.42 13.33 -4.57
N ALA A 79 -4.94 13.00 -3.41
CA ALA A 79 -4.02 11.92 -3.11
C ALA A 79 -4.54 11.14 -1.91
N SER A 80 -3.90 10.03 -1.53
CA SER A 80 -4.28 9.33 -0.30
C SER A 80 -3.11 8.67 0.40
N LEU A 81 -3.24 8.51 1.71
CA LEU A 81 -2.25 7.82 2.52
C LEU A 81 -2.35 6.31 2.34
N ASN A 82 -1.20 5.67 2.33
CA ASN A 82 -1.03 4.23 2.26
C ASN A 82 -0.09 3.74 3.36
N PHE A 83 -0.14 2.45 3.67
CA PHE A 83 0.69 1.84 4.71
C PHE A 83 2.20 2.07 4.52
N ILE A 84 2.64 2.27 3.28
CA ILE A 84 4.06 2.53 2.98
C ILE A 84 4.51 3.93 3.42
N ASP A 85 3.60 4.92 3.45
CA ASP A 85 3.96 6.31 3.73
C ASP A 85 4.51 6.50 5.16
N PRO A 86 3.84 6.04 6.24
CA PRO A 86 4.45 6.08 7.58
C PRO A 86 5.70 5.21 7.67
N GLY A 87 5.77 4.09 6.94
CA GLY A 87 6.97 3.26 6.86
C GLY A 87 8.18 4.03 6.32
N LEU A 88 8.02 4.77 5.22
CA LEU A 88 9.06 5.60 4.63
C LEU A 88 9.44 6.76 5.55
N MET A 89 8.47 7.43 6.14
CA MET A 89 8.68 8.55 7.05
C MET A 89 9.43 8.14 8.32
N ARG A 90 9.03 7.05 8.97
CA ARG A 90 9.69 6.56 10.19
C ARG A 90 11.03 5.88 9.93
N GLY A 91 11.21 5.29 8.76
CA GLY A 91 12.43 4.64 8.32
C GLY A 91 12.93 3.56 9.29
N PRO A 92 12.16 2.49 9.56
CA PRO A 92 12.67 1.37 10.35
C PRO A 92 13.86 0.73 9.64
N TRP A 93 14.79 0.16 10.42
CA TRP A 93 16.11 -0.29 9.94
C TRP A 93 16.10 -1.04 8.59
N PRO A 94 15.23 -2.02 8.33
CA PRO A 94 15.27 -2.71 7.04
C PRO A 94 14.90 -1.80 5.85
N LEU A 95 13.99 -0.83 6.04
CA LEU A 95 13.62 0.12 4.99
C LEU A 95 14.72 1.12 4.70
N ARG A 96 15.52 1.51 5.69
CA ARG A 96 16.65 2.43 5.48
C ARG A 96 17.71 1.87 4.52
N LEU A 97 17.84 0.55 4.42
CA LEU A 97 18.74 -0.07 3.43
C LEU A 97 18.32 0.25 1.98
N MET A 98 17.04 0.57 1.76
CA MET A 98 16.49 0.87 0.44
C MET A 98 16.16 2.35 0.24
N SER A 99 15.97 3.11 1.31
CA SER A 99 15.50 4.50 1.27
C SER A 99 16.53 5.53 1.79
N GLY A 100 17.75 5.08 2.13
CA GLY A 100 18.82 5.90 2.67
C GLY A 100 19.11 5.59 4.15
N LEU A 101 20.36 5.28 4.48
CA LEU A 101 20.73 4.79 5.81
C LEU A 101 20.60 5.82 6.91
N ARG A 102 21.03 7.06 6.65
CA ARG A 102 21.07 8.17 7.61
C ARG A 102 19.90 9.12 7.42
N LYS A 103 19.64 9.50 6.19
CA LYS A 103 18.57 10.41 5.76
C LYS A 103 17.78 9.76 4.62
N PRO A 104 16.48 10.08 4.46
CA PRO A 104 15.73 9.62 3.31
C PRO A 104 16.31 10.20 2.02
N GLU A 105 16.59 9.37 1.03
CA GLU A 105 17.04 9.82 -0.30
C GLU A 105 15.93 10.54 -1.05
N LYS A 106 14.70 10.08 -0.86
CA LYS A 106 13.49 10.69 -1.43
C LYS A 106 12.74 11.39 -0.32
N THR A 107 12.55 12.68 -0.49
CA THR A 107 12.00 13.57 0.53
C THR A 107 10.50 13.83 0.39
N GLY A 108 9.86 13.38 -0.68
CA GLY A 108 8.42 13.48 -0.90
C GLY A 108 7.69 12.16 -0.65
N LEU A 109 6.45 12.24 -0.19
CA LEU A 109 5.53 11.13 0.10
C LEU A 109 4.36 11.07 -0.89
N GLY A 110 3.60 9.97 -0.78
CA GLY A 110 2.40 9.71 -1.55
C GLY A 110 2.66 8.98 -2.86
N ASN A 111 1.70 8.15 -3.23
CA ASN A 111 1.74 7.31 -4.43
C ASN A 111 0.45 7.40 -5.23
N ASP A 112 -0.71 7.42 -4.56
CA ASP A 112 -2.01 7.52 -5.20
C ASP A 112 -2.23 8.96 -5.64
N VAL A 113 -2.70 9.17 -6.86
CA VAL A 113 -2.96 10.49 -7.42
C VAL A 113 -4.24 10.48 -8.24
N ALA A 114 -5.02 11.53 -8.11
CA ALA A 114 -6.06 11.91 -9.06
C ALA A 114 -5.93 13.41 -9.34
N GLY A 115 -6.09 13.81 -10.59
CA GLY A 115 -5.93 15.19 -10.99
C GLY A 115 -6.07 15.39 -12.49
N GLN A 116 -5.61 16.52 -12.97
CA GLN A 116 -5.68 16.90 -14.37
C GLN A 116 -4.28 16.92 -14.99
N VAL A 117 -4.15 16.37 -16.18
CA VAL A 117 -2.91 16.44 -16.95
C VAL A 117 -2.57 17.90 -17.27
N GLU A 118 -1.42 18.35 -16.82
CA GLU A 118 -0.89 19.68 -17.09
C GLU A 118 0.00 19.70 -18.33
N ALA A 119 0.91 18.72 -18.41
CA ALA A 119 1.84 18.58 -19.53
C ALA A 119 2.21 17.11 -19.74
N VAL A 120 2.65 16.78 -20.95
CA VAL A 120 3.09 15.44 -21.33
C VAL A 120 4.46 15.48 -21.97
N GLY A 121 5.29 14.46 -21.70
CA GLY A 121 6.55 14.26 -22.40
C GLY A 121 6.35 13.82 -23.85
N LYS A 122 7.35 14.02 -24.69
CA LYS A 122 7.25 13.81 -26.15
C LYS A 122 6.91 12.39 -26.59
N ASN A 123 7.17 11.39 -25.74
CA ASN A 123 6.90 9.97 -26.03
C ASN A 123 5.54 9.52 -25.48
N VAL A 124 4.79 10.38 -24.79
CA VAL A 124 3.45 10.08 -24.28
C VAL A 124 2.43 10.17 -25.40
N THR A 125 1.63 9.14 -25.59
CA THR A 125 0.70 9.05 -26.73
C THR A 125 -0.77 8.90 -26.30
N GLN A 126 -1.03 8.50 -25.06
CA GLN A 126 -2.38 8.12 -24.61
C GLN A 126 -3.08 9.23 -23.81
N PHE A 127 -2.37 10.30 -23.46
CA PHE A 127 -2.90 11.40 -22.66
C PHE A 127 -2.52 12.74 -23.28
N LYS A 128 -3.35 13.76 -23.00
CA LYS A 128 -3.13 15.15 -23.41
C LYS A 128 -3.43 16.09 -22.24
N PRO A 129 -2.89 17.32 -22.26
CA PRO A 129 -3.27 18.36 -21.31
C PRO A 129 -4.79 18.53 -21.23
N GLY A 130 -5.31 18.64 -20.00
CA GLY A 130 -6.73 18.75 -19.71
C GLY A 130 -7.42 17.41 -19.36
N ASP A 131 -6.84 16.26 -19.67
CA ASP A 131 -7.42 14.97 -19.32
C ASP A 131 -7.49 14.79 -17.80
N GLU A 132 -8.63 14.35 -17.28
CA GLU A 132 -8.78 13.95 -15.89
C GLU A 132 -8.34 12.50 -15.70
N VAL A 133 -7.37 12.29 -14.83
CA VAL A 133 -6.69 10.99 -14.66
C VAL A 133 -6.60 10.59 -13.20
N PHE A 134 -6.43 9.29 -12.98
CA PHE A 134 -6.05 8.75 -11.68
C PHE A 134 -5.08 7.56 -11.82
N GLY A 135 -4.38 7.26 -10.75
CA GLY A 135 -3.44 6.16 -10.71
C GLY A 135 -2.28 6.38 -9.77
N VAL A 136 -1.05 6.12 -10.24
CA VAL A 136 0.19 6.23 -9.46
C VAL A 136 1.07 7.34 -10.00
N GLY A 137 1.31 8.35 -9.17
CA GLY A 137 2.25 9.45 -9.41
C GLY A 137 3.08 9.75 -8.16
N ARG A 138 4.31 10.22 -8.32
CA ARG A 138 5.23 10.44 -7.19
C ARG A 138 6.05 11.70 -7.33
N PRO A 139 6.22 12.44 -6.20
CA PRO A 139 5.42 12.38 -4.97
C PRO A 139 4.02 12.93 -5.21
N SER A 140 2.98 12.34 -4.60
CA SER A 140 1.60 12.81 -4.82
C SER A 140 1.04 13.71 -3.72
N LEU A 141 1.74 13.83 -2.57
CA LEU A 141 1.40 14.80 -1.54
C LEU A 141 2.03 16.17 -1.88
N ALA A 142 1.62 16.73 -3.01
CA ALA A 142 2.12 17.96 -3.62
C ALA A 142 1.10 18.51 -4.63
N GLU A 143 1.23 19.79 -5.00
CA GLU A 143 0.38 20.40 -6.02
C GLU A 143 0.56 19.76 -7.41
N TYR A 144 1.76 19.25 -7.69
CA TYR A 144 2.06 18.56 -8.95
C TYR A 144 2.83 17.28 -8.69
N ALA A 145 2.52 16.26 -9.49
CA ALA A 145 3.20 14.96 -9.46
C ALA A 145 3.54 14.49 -10.87
N CYS A 146 4.66 13.78 -11.01
CA CYS A 146 4.99 13.10 -12.25
C CYS A 146 4.56 11.64 -12.21
N ALA A 147 3.98 11.16 -13.30
CA ALA A 147 3.57 9.78 -13.48
C ALA A 147 4.06 9.23 -14.82
N ARG A 148 4.11 7.89 -14.92
CA ARG A 148 4.33 7.19 -16.20
C ARG A 148 2.98 6.81 -16.81
N GLU A 149 2.90 6.79 -18.12
CA GLU A 149 1.70 6.45 -18.89
C GLU A 149 1.04 5.12 -18.44
N ARG A 150 1.84 4.09 -18.16
CA ARG A 150 1.36 2.78 -17.65
C ARG A 150 0.75 2.82 -16.24
N GLY A 151 0.97 3.89 -15.49
CA GLY A 151 0.47 4.07 -14.13
C GLY A 151 -0.79 4.91 -14.04
N LEU A 152 -1.36 5.32 -15.17
CA LEU A 152 -2.53 6.19 -15.23
C LEU A 152 -3.62 5.64 -16.12
N VAL A 153 -4.87 5.99 -15.79
CA VAL A 153 -6.04 5.83 -16.64
C VAL A 153 -6.94 7.06 -16.51
N ILE A 154 -7.84 7.23 -17.49
CA ILE A 154 -8.85 8.30 -17.46
C ILE A 154 -9.80 8.07 -16.28
N LYS A 155 -10.06 9.12 -15.52
CA LYS A 155 -11.01 9.11 -14.40
C LYS A 155 -12.44 8.96 -14.94
N PRO A 156 -13.24 7.99 -14.46
CA PRO A 156 -14.64 7.90 -14.82
C PRO A 156 -15.40 9.18 -14.42
N ALA A 157 -16.31 9.64 -15.26
CA ALA A 157 -17.03 10.90 -15.06
C ALA A 157 -17.92 10.90 -13.79
N ASN A 158 -18.41 9.72 -13.38
CA ASN A 158 -19.22 9.53 -12.18
C ASN A 158 -18.43 9.38 -10.87
N VAL A 159 -17.10 9.53 -10.93
CA VAL A 159 -16.20 9.37 -9.78
C VAL A 159 -15.58 10.73 -9.43
N THR A 160 -15.58 11.11 -8.16
CA THR A 160 -14.92 12.35 -7.73
C THR A 160 -13.39 12.20 -7.72
N PHE A 161 -12.65 13.30 -7.63
CA PHE A 161 -11.18 13.22 -7.52
C PHE A 161 -10.75 12.54 -6.22
N GLU A 162 -11.46 12.79 -5.12
CA GLU A 162 -11.19 12.17 -3.82
C GLU A 162 -11.36 10.65 -3.90
N GLN A 163 -12.45 10.20 -4.51
CA GLN A 163 -12.67 8.77 -4.75
C GLN A 163 -11.59 8.18 -5.64
N ALA A 164 -11.26 8.84 -6.75
CA ALA A 164 -10.25 8.38 -7.70
C ALA A 164 -8.84 8.36 -7.08
N GLY A 165 -8.49 9.38 -6.27
CA GLY A 165 -7.21 9.46 -5.54
C GLY A 165 -7.07 8.45 -4.40
N ALA A 166 -8.15 7.75 -4.04
CA ALA A 166 -8.16 6.73 -2.99
C ALA A 166 -7.91 5.30 -3.49
N VAL A 167 -7.78 5.07 -4.81
CA VAL A 167 -7.95 3.75 -5.42
C VAL A 167 -6.66 2.99 -5.63
N ALA A 168 -5.66 3.61 -6.26
CA ALA A 168 -4.63 2.87 -6.98
C ALA A 168 -3.93 1.81 -6.12
N TRP A 169 -3.26 2.20 -5.04
CA TRP A 169 -2.46 1.25 -4.27
C TRP A 169 -3.30 0.21 -3.51
N ALA A 170 -4.36 0.66 -2.85
CA ALA A 170 -5.26 -0.22 -2.11
C ALA A 170 -6.05 -1.15 -3.04
N GLY A 171 -6.54 -0.61 -4.16
CA GLY A 171 -7.24 -1.36 -5.19
C GLY A 171 -6.36 -2.41 -5.86
N PHE A 172 -5.13 -2.06 -6.26
CA PHE A 172 -4.17 -3.05 -6.77
C PHE A 172 -3.91 -4.17 -5.76
N THR A 173 -3.67 -3.82 -4.50
CA THR A 173 -3.41 -4.81 -3.47
C THR A 173 -4.60 -5.75 -3.30
N ALA A 174 -5.81 -5.24 -3.25
CA ALA A 174 -7.01 -6.06 -3.14
C ALA A 174 -7.23 -6.94 -4.39
N LEU A 175 -7.20 -6.34 -5.58
CA LEU A 175 -7.46 -7.03 -6.84
C LEU A 175 -6.43 -8.14 -7.11
N GLN A 176 -5.14 -7.81 -7.06
CA GLN A 176 -4.07 -8.77 -7.32
C GLN A 176 -4.06 -9.91 -6.30
N GLY A 177 -4.34 -9.61 -5.03
CA GLY A 177 -4.46 -10.63 -4.01
C GLY A 177 -5.65 -11.56 -4.23
N LEU A 178 -6.82 -11.04 -4.57
CA LEU A 178 -7.99 -11.85 -4.88
C LEU A 178 -7.78 -12.70 -6.14
N CYS A 179 -7.04 -12.19 -7.13
CA CYS A 179 -6.63 -12.99 -8.29
C CYS A 179 -5.76 -14.20 -7.88
N GLN A 180 -4.87 -14.05 -6.88
CA GLN A 180 -4.11 -15.19 -6.32
C GLN A 180 -5.04 -16.22 -5.68
N GLY A 181 -6.16 -15.78 -5.10
CA GLY A 181 -7.19 -16.65 -4.54
C GLY A 181 -7.97 -17.46 -5.58
N LYS A 182 -7.89 -17.11 -6.88
CA LYS A 182 -8.60 -17.77 -7.99
C LYS A 182 -10.09 -17.92 -7.74
N ILE A 183 -10.70 -16.88 -7.17
CA ILE A 183 -12.09 -16.88 -6.74
C ILE A 183 -13.04 -17.26 -7.89
N GLN A 184 -13.98 -18.16 -7.59
CA GLN A 184 -15.05 -18.56 -8.48
C GLN A 184 -16.39 -18.13 -7.88
N PRO A 185 -17.42 -17.87 -8.71
CA PRO A 185 -18.77 -17.59 -8.21
C PRO A 185 -19.27 -18.66 -7.23
N GLY A 186 -19.91 -18.22 -6.15
CA GLY A 186 -20.45 -19.09 -5.10
C GLY A 186 -19.43 -19.58 -4.06
N GLN A 187 -18.13 -19.32 -4.23
CA GLN A 187 -17.15 -19.67 -3.22
C GLN A 187 -17.24 -18.79 -1.98
N LYS A 188 -16.93 -19.38 -0.83
CA LYS A 188 -16.88 -18.69 0.46
C LYS A 188 -15.53 -18.01 0.66
N VAL A 189 -15.55 -16.70 0.74
CA VAL A 189 -14.36 -15.85 0.86
C VAL A 189 -14.39 -15.10 2.19
N LEU A 190 -13.36 -15.29 3.00
CA LEU A 190 -13.16 -14.50 4.23
C LEU A 190 -12.16 -13.37 3.98
N ILE A 191 -12.53 -12.14 4.35
CA ILE A 191 -11.68 -10.95 4.29
C ILE A 191 -11.32 -10.54 5.72
N ASN A 192 -10.11 -10.84 6.16
CA ASN A 192 -9.62 -10.40 7.47
C ASN A 192 -9.09 -8.96 7.38
N GLY A 193 -9.67 -8.05 8.18
CA GLY A 193 -9.41 -6.62 8.10
C GLY A 193 -10.27 -5.90 7.04
N ALA A 194 -11.55 -6.29 6.95
CA ALA A 194 -12.52 -5.82 5.95
C ALA A 194 -12.75 -4.30 5.92
N THR A 195 -12.41 -3.57 6.97
CA THR A 195 -12.66 -2.12 7.09
C THR A 195 -11.46 -1.24 6.81
N GLY A 196 -10.28 -1.79 6.59
CA GLY A 196 -9.09 -1.02 6.20
C GLY A 196 -9.14 -0.61 4.72
N GLY A 197 -8.21 0.26 4.30
CA GLY A 197 -8.16 0.73 2.91
C GLY A 197 -8.19 -0.40 1.87
N VAL A 198 -7.37 -1.45 2.05
CA VAL A 198 -7.36 -2.62 1.15
C VAL A 198 -8.60 -3.49 1.34
N GLY A 199 -9.03 -3.67 2.62
CA GLY A 199 -10.15 -4.57 2.95
C GLY A 199 -11.47 -4.13 2.33
N THR A 200 -11.76 -2.83 2.32
CA THR A 200 -12.99 -2.29 1.71
C THR A 200 -13.07 -2.54 0.21
N PHE A 201 -11.94 -2.48 -0.49
CA PHE A 201 -11.87 -2.90 -1.90
C PHE A 201 -12.01 -4.41 -2.04
N ALA A 202 -11.35 -5.19 -1.17
CA ALA A 202 -11.37 -6.64 -1.25
C ALA A 202 -12.80 -7.20 -1.10
N VAL A 203 -13.60 -6.67 -0.17
CA VAL A 203 -15.01 -7.06 -0.01
C VAL A 203 -15.78 -6.81 -1.29
N GLN A 204 -15.75 -5.60 -1.83
CA GLN A 204 -16.50 -5.20 -3.02
C GLN A 204 -16.06 -5.96 -4.28
N ILE A 205 -14.76 -6.13 -4.47
CA ILE A 205 -14.22 -6.88 -5.62
C ILE A 205 -14.63 -8.36 -5.51
N ALA A 206 -14.50 -8.99 -4.34
CA ALA A 206 -14.92 -10.38 -4.15
C ALA A 206 -16.42 -10.56 -4.43
N LYS A 207 -17.26 -9.61 -3.98
CA LYS A 207 -18.69 -9.58 -4.33
C LYS A 207 -18.92 -9.44 -5.83
N SER A 208 -18.17 -8.58 -6.50
CA SER A 208 -18.28 -8.40 -7.96
C SER A 208 -17.91 -9.64 -8.76
N LEU A 209 -17.13 -10.57 -8.16
CA LEU A 209 -16.77 -11.87 -8.70
C LEU A 209 -17.79 -12.97 -8.37
N GLY A 210 -18.88 -12.64 -7.66
CA GLY A 210 -19.94 -13.58 -7.30
C GLY A 210 -19.65 -14.43 -6.06
N ALA A 211 -18.71 -14.05 -5.21
CA ALA A 211 -18.39 -14.76 -3.98
C ALA A 211 -19.43 -14.53 -2.87
N GLU A 212 -19.55 -15.50 -1.95
CA GLU A 212 -20.15 -15.33 -0.63
C GLU A 212 -19.09 -14.78 0.32
N VAL A 213 -19.23 -13.50 0.72
CA VAL A 213 -18.18 -12.78 1.43
C VAL A 213 -18.47 -12.68 2.92
N THR A 214 -17.51 -13.14 3.74
CA THR A 214 -17.47 -12.91 5.18
C THR A 214 -16.40 -11.87 5.50
N GLY A 215 -16.79 -10.72 6.05
CA GLY A 215 -15.87 -9.67 6.46
C GLY A 215 -15.59 -9.73 7.96
N VAL A 216 -14.30 -9.59 8.36
CA VAL A 216 -13.89 -9.54 9.77
C VAL A 216 -13.53 -8.11 10.15
N CYS A 217 -14.17 -7.59 11.21
CA CYS A 217 -13.97 -6.22 11.69
C CYS A 217 -14.26 -6.10 13.19
N SER A 218 -14.11 -4.90 13.78
CA SER A 218 -14.54 -4.60 15.16
C SER A 218 -16.01 -4.19 15.21
N THR A 219 -16.63 -4.25 16.39
CA THR A 219 -18.05 -3.95 16.66
C THR A 219 -18.53 -2.66 15.98
N GLY A 220 -17.82 -1.56 16.15
CA GLY A 220 -18.23 -0.24 15.61
C GLY A 220 -18.13 -0.10 14.09
N LYS A 221 -17.71 -1.15 13.37
CA LYS A 221 -17.50 -1.14 11.92
C LYS A 221 -18.35 -2.20 11.17
N VAL A 222 -19.22 -2.93 11.88
CA VAL A 222 -20.04 -4.02 11.32
C VAL A 222 -20.97 -3.50 10.21
N GLU A 223 -21.65 -2.39 10.45
CA GLU A 223 -22.58 -1.81 9.47
C GLU A 223 -21.86 -1.34 8.19
N LEU A 224 -20.64 -0.80 8.31
CA LEU A 224 -19.85 -0.45 7.15
C LEU A 224 -19.54 -1.70 6.31
N VAL A 225 -19.14 -2.82 6.94
CA VAL A 225 -18.79 -4.04 6.20
C VAL A 225 -20.02 -4.63 5.49
N ARG A 226 -21.20 -4.56 6.11
CA ARG A 226 -22.47 -4.92 5.47
C ARG A 226 -22.83 -4.02 4.29
N SER A 227 -22.71 -2.71 4.49
CA SER A 227 -23.07 -1.72 3.45
C SER A 227 -22.23 -1.80 2.19
N ILE A 228 -20.99 -2.29 2.29
CA ILE A 228 -20.10 -2.49 1.13
C ILE A 228 -20.24 -3.89 0.52
N GLY A 229 -21.24 -4.67 0.96
CA GLY A 229 -21.68 -5.90 0.29
C GLY A 229 -21.22 -7.21 0.92
N ALA A 230 -20.70 -7.24 2.15
CA ALA A 230 -20.42 -8.52 2.82
C ALA A 230 -21.73 -9.23 3.19
N ASP A 231 -21.83 -10.53 2.88
CA ASP A 231 -23.00 -11.36 3.23
C ASP A 231 -23.01 -11.68 4.72
N HIS A 232 -21.82 -11.89 5.30
CA HIS A 232 -21.62 -12.18 6.72
C HIS A 232 -20.56 -11.28 7.31
N VAL A 233 -20.71 -10.95 8.60
CA VAL A 233 -19.73 -10.14 9.31
C VAL A 233 -19.40 -10.80 10.64
N ILE A 234 -18.11 -10.98 10.89
CA ILE A 234 -17.55 -11.48 12.15
C ILE A 234 -16.95 -10.31 12.91
N ASP A 235 -17.48 -10.09 14.11
CA ASP A 235 -16.93 -9.12 15.06
C ASP A 235 -15.81 -9.77 15.87
N TYR A 236 -14.56 -9.49 15.54
CA TYR A 236 -13.40 -10.11 16.19
C TYR A 236 -13.26 -9.76 17.67
N THR A 237 -14.02 -8.76 18.17
CA THR A 237 -14.04 -8.41 19.60
C THR A 237 -14.90 -9.37 20.42
N LYS A 238 -15.77 -10.15 19.76
CA LYS A 238 -16.72 -11.08 20.36
C LYS A 238 -16.41 -12.53 20.03
N GLU A 239 -15.92 -12.78 18.82
CA GLU A 239 -15.65 -14.13 18.34
C GLU A 239 -14.39 -14.21 17.47
N ASP A 240 -13.71 -15.33 17.54
CA ASP A 240 -12.52 -15.65 16.75
C ASP A 240 -12.93 -16.53 15.57
N PHE A 241 -12.85 -16.01 14.35
CA PHE A 241 -13.23 -16.72 13.13
C PHE A 241 -12.48 -18.06 12.98
N THR A 242 -11.29 -18.18 13.57
CA THR A 242 -10.50 -19.41 13.49
C THR A 242 -10.99 -20.51 14.39
N LYS A 243 -11.89 -20.23 15.33
CA LYS A 243 -12.47 -21.22 16.28
C LYS A 243 -13.84 -21.73 15.86
N GLY A 244 -14.46 -21.13 14.86
CA GLY A 244 -15.75 -21.53 14.33
C GLY A 244 -15.68 -22.81 13.47
N ASN A 245 -16.86 -23.34 13.13
CA ASN A 245 -17.02 -24.52 12.27
C ASN A 245 -17.07 -24.16 10.78
N GLN A 246 -17.20 -22.89 10.43
CA GLN A 246 -17.23 -22.40 9.05
C GLN A 246 -15.90 -22.70 8.36
N ARG A 247 -15.96 -23.09 7.10
CA ARG A 247 -14.79 -23.28 6.24
C ARG A 247 -14.88 -22.34 5.05
N TYR A 248 -13.72 -21.84 4.62
CA TYR A 248 -13.57 -20.88 3.53
C TYR A 248 -12.75 -21.46 2.38
N ASP A 249 -13.15 -21.19 1.17
CA ASP A 249 -12.39 -21.55 -0.03
C ASP A 249 -11.20 -20.62 -0.21
N VAL A 250 -11.40 -19.35 0.12
CA VAL A 250 -10.35 -18.35 0.09
C VAL A 250 -10.35 -17.53 1.39
N ILE A 251 -9.18 -17.34 1.97
CA ILE A 251 -8.95 -16.35 3.03
C ILE A 251 -8.04 -15.27 2.47
N PHE A 252 -8.53 -14.04 2.39
CA PHE A 252 -7.73 -12.86 2.12
C PHE A 252 -7.36 -12.22 3.47
N ASP A 253 -6.12 -12.45 3.92
CA ASP A 253 -5.66 -12.00 5.22
C ASP A 253 -4.79 -10.75 5.10
N ASN A 254 -5.41 -9.59 5.34
CA ASN A 254 -4.76 -8.29 5.31
C ASN A 254 -4.20 -7.85 6.68
N VAL A 255 -4.48 -8.61 7.75
CA VAL A 255 -4.02 -8.32 9.12
C VAL A 255 -2.85 -9.21 9.53
N ASN A 256 -2.93 -10.49 9.16
CA ASN A 256 -1.89 -11.49 9.41
C ASN A 256 -1.59 -11.72 10.90
N ASN A 257 -2.64 -11.73 11.74
CA ASN A 257 -2.58 -11.85 13.19
C ASN A 257 -2.85 -13.26 13.75
N HIS A 258 -3.10 -14.24 12.88
CA HIS A 258 -3.33 -15.64 13.29
C HIS A 258 -2.19 -16.55 12.88
N SER A 259 -2.07 -17.71 13.55
CA SER A 259 -1.07 -18.71 13.23
C SER A 259 -1.38 -19.45 11.92
N PHE A 260 -0.37 -20.12 11.36
CA PHE A 260 -0.55 -21.01 10.21
C PHE A 260 -1.61 -22.09 10.46
N SER A 261 -1.57 -22.74 11.64
CA SER A 261 -2.51 -23.79 12.03
C SER A 261 -3.94 -23.29 12.15
N ASP A 262 -4.13 -22.08 12.67
CA ASP A 262 -5.46 -21.49 12.84
C ASP A 262 -6.10 -21.19 11.48
N ARG A 263 -5.37 -20.54 10.57
CA ARG A 263 -5.84 -20.31 9.20
C ARG A 263 -6.14 -21.60 8.46
N ARG A 264 -5.24 -22.60 8.59
CA ARG A 264 -5.42 -23.92 7.98
C ARG A 264 -6.70 -24.60 8.44
N ARG A 265 -7.04 -24.51 9.72
CA ARG A 265 -8.22 -25.14 10.32
C ARG A 265 -9.53 -24.68 9.68
N VAL A 266 -9.61 -23.41 9.29
CA VAL A 266 -10.82 -22.81 8.69
C VAL A 266 -10.79 -22.71 7.16
N LEU A 267 -9.77 -23.26 6.52
CA LEU A 267 -9.75 -23.46 5.07
C LEU A 267 -10.42 -24.78 4.71
N THR A 268 -11.07 -24.81 3.55
CA THR A 268 -11.47 -26.06 2.88
C THR A 268 -10.22 -26.89 2.51
N PRO A 269 -10.34 -28.20 2.22
CA PRO A 269 -9.19 -29.06 1.91
C PRO A 269 -8.30 -28.57 0.77
N ASN A 270 -8.85 -27.81 -0.19
CA ASN A 270 -8.12 -27.23 -1.31
C ASN A 270 -8.10 -25.69 -1.24
N GLY A 271 -8.45 -25.10 -0.09
CA GLY A 271 -8.56 -23.66 0.09
C GLY A 271 -7.24 -22.92 -0.04
N ILE A 272 -7.32 -21.64 -0.34
CA ILE A 272 -6.19 -20.74 -0.55
C ILE A 272 -6.21 -19.63 0.49
N CYS A 273 -5.12 -19.46 1.21
CA CYS A 273 -4.88 -18.31 2.07
C CYS A 273 -3.95 -17.32 1.38
N VAL A 274 -4.46 -16.14 1.06
CA VAL A 274 -3.69 -15.05 0.46
C VAL A 274 -3.26 -14.10 1.57
N LEU A 275 -1.95 -13.98 1.78
CA LEU A 275 -1.34 -13.17 2.82
C LEU A 275 -0.96 -11.80 2.24
N ALA A 276 -1.87 -10.83 2.37
CA ALA A 276 -1.72 -9.48 1.82
C ALA A 276 -1.02 -8.52 2.81
N GLY A 277 -1.19 -8.75 4.11
CA GLY A 277 -0.59 -7.92 5.15
C GLY A 277 0.83 -8.34 5.50
N ILE A 278 1.66 -7.36 5.89
CA ILE A 278 3.02 -7.60 6.38
C ILE A 278 3.02 -8.07 7.87
N GLY A 279 1.83 -8.24 8.45
CA GLY A 279 1.60 -8.67 9.83
C GLY A 279 1.42 -7.52 10.81
N GLY A 280 0.25 -7.51 11.46
CA GLY A 280 -0.15 -6.73 12.64
C GLY A 280 0.10 -5.22 12.63
N ALA A 281 -0.80 -4.47 13.20
CA ALA A 281 -0.65 -3.05 13.43
C ALA A 281 0.62 -2.76 14.27
N GLY A 282 1.56 -2.02 13.69
CA GLY A 282 2.75 -1.54 14.38
C GLY A 282 4.06 -1.96 13.71
N LEU A 283 4.76 -0.98 13.16
CA LEU A 283 6.13 -1.11 12.65
C LEU A 283 7.16 -1.32 13.78
N HIS A 284 6.71 -1.36 15.04
CA HIS A 284 7.56 -1.19 16.21
C HIS A 284 7.98 -2.49 16.92
N ASP A 285 7.19 -3.59 16.85
CA ASP A 285 7.50 -4.77 17.63
C ASP A 285 7.71 -6.03 16.77
N GLY A 286 8.83 -6.70 17.02
CA GLY A 286 9.01 -8.09 16.61
C GLY A 286 9.31 -8.35 15.13
N GLN A 287 10.07 -7.51 14.42
CA GLN A 287 10.45 -7.76 13.02
C GLN A 287 11.07 -9.14 12.80
N LEU A 288 11.92 -9.59 13.71
CA LEU A 288 12.52 -10.94 13.65
C LEU A 288 11.46 -12.03 13.81
N ALA A 289 10.51 -11.86 14.73
CA ALA A 289 9.41 -12.80 14.92
C ALA A 289 8.50 -12.87 13.68
N ARG A 290 8.28 -11.75 12.98
CA ARG A 290 7.53 -11.70 11.71
C ARG A 290 8.26 -12.44 10.59
N ILE A 291 9.56 -12.20 10.42
CA ILE A 291 10.38 -12.92 9.44
C ILE A 291 10.36 -14.43 9.74
N ALA A 292 10.52 -14.82 11.00
CA ALA A 292 10.43 -16.21 11.42
C ALA A 292 9.04 -16.81 11.15
N GLY A 293 7.96 -16.05 11.38
CA GLY A 293 6.58 -16.45 11.07
C GLY A 293 6.35 -16.64 9.56
N VAL A 294 6.94 -15.78 8.75
CA VAL A 294 6.92 -15.90 7.27
C VAL A 294 7.61 -17.19 6.85
N LEU A 295 8.85 -17.40 7.26
CA LEU A 295 9.65 -18.59 6.90
C LEU A 295 8.98 -19.88 7.38
N LYS A 296 8.41 -19.86 8.61
CA LYS A 296 7.66 -21.00 9.15
C LYS A 296 6.43 -21.31 8.30
N THR A 297 5.66 -20.30 7.91
CA THR A 297 4.46 -20.47 7.05
C THR A 297 4.86 -21.05 5.69
N ASP A 298 5.89 -20.52 5.06
CA ASP A 298 6.36 -20.96 3.74
C ASP A 298 6.88 -22.42 3.79
N LEU A 299 7.56 -22.79 4.89
CA LEU A 299 8.01 -24.16 5.09
C LEU A 299 6.83 -25.12 5.30
N LEU A 300 5.92 -24.80 6.22
CA LEU A 300 4.79 -25.66 6.57
C LEU A 300 3.79 -25.81 5.43
N SER A 301 3.63 -24.80 4.59
CA SER A 301 2.74 -24.82 3.44
C SER A 301 3.08 -25.91 2.42
N ARG A 302 4.34 -26.37 2.39
CA ARG A 302 4.80 -27.45 1.48
C ARG A 302 4.29 -28.84 1.87
N PHE A 303 3.80 -29.01 3.09
CA PHE A 303 3.37 -30.31 3.65
C PHE A 303 1.84 -30.43 3.77
N VAL A 304 1.08 -29.46 3.22
CA VAL A 304 -0.38 -29.45 3.26
C VAL A 304 -0.98 -29.27 1.87
N ARG A 305 -2.26 -29.63 1.69
CA ARG A 305 -2.98 -29.43 0.43
C ARG A 305 -3.41 -27.98 0.21
N GLN A 306 -3.74 -27.27 1.30
CA GLN A 306 -4.07 -25.85 1.28
C GLN A 306 -2.89 -25.02 0.78
N LYS A 307 -3.18 -23.96 0.05
CA LYS A 307 -2.16 -23.05 -0.48
C LYS A 307 -2.06 -21.80 0.38
N PHE A 308 -0.84 -21.40 0.69
CA PHE A 308 -0.55 -20.13 1.36
C PHE A 308 0.27 -19.29 0.40
N VAL A 309 -0.31 -18.21 -0.10
CA VAL A 309 0.26 -17.40 -1.18
C VAL A 309 0.60 -16.02 -0.65
N ARG A 310 1.82 -15.57 -0.94
CA ARG A 310 2.25 -14.18 -0.77
C ARG A 310 2.45 -13.57 -2.15
N TYR A 311 2.23 -12.28 -2.26
CA TYR A 311 2.43 -11.57 -3.52
C TYR A 311 2.95 -10.16 -3.24
N GLY A 312 3.60 -9.58 -4.22
CA GLY A 312 3.99 -8.17 -4.24
C GLY A 312 3.03 -7.39 -5.11
N THR A 313 2.54 -6.26 -4.62
CA THR A 313 1.69 -5.35 -5.40
C THR A 313 2.52 -4.67 -6.49
N THR A 314 2.04 -4.73 -7.71
CA THR A 314 2.68 -4.12 -8.89
C THR A 314 1.74 -3.12 -9.56
N THR A 315 2.32 -2.05 -10.08
CA THR A 315 1.57 -1.08 -10.89
C THR A 315 1.48 -1.58 -12.32
N ASN A 316 0.27 -1.84 -12.80
CA ASN A 316 0.01 -2.15 -14.20
C ASN A 316 -1.29 -1.49 -14.69
N LYS A 317 -1.39 -1.27 -15.98
CA LYS A 317 -2.49 -0.52 -16.59
C LYS A 317 -3.78 -1.32 -16.66
N ASP A 318 -3.69 -2.62 -16.87
CA ASP A 318 -4.87 -3.48 -17.05
C ASP A 318 -5.67 -3.57 -15.75
N ASP A 319 -5.00 -3.77 -14.61
CA ASP A 319 -5.63 -3.77 -13.30
C ASP A 319 -6.24 -2.41 -12.97
N LEU A 320 -5.54 -1.31 -13.29
CA LEU A 320 -6.06 0.04 -13.05
C LEU A 320 -7.29 0.33 -13.90
N THR A 321 -7.28 -0.13 -15.16
CA THR A 321 -8.42 -0.03 -16.08
C THR A 321 -9.61 -0.83 -15.54
N LEU A 322 -9.36 -2.04 -15.05
CA LEU A 322 -10.41 -2.88 -14.44
C LEU A 322 -11.01 -2.19 -13.21
N LEU A 323 -10.17 -1.63 -12.31
CA LEU A 323 -10.63 -0.86 -11.16
C LEU A 323 -11.47 0.34 -11.59
N GLY A 324 -11.04 1.08 -12.61
CA GLY A 324 -11.78 2.18 -13.22
C GLY A 324 -13.16 1.75 -13.74
N ASN A 325 -13.23 0.61 -14.41
CA ASN A 325 -14.48 0.04 -14.91
C ASN A 325 -15.42 -0.43 -13.77
N LEU A 326 -14.88 -1.03 -12.72
CA LEU A 326 -15.65 -1.39 -11.52
C LEU A 326 -16.25 -0.16 -10.83
N MET A 327 -15.51 0.94 -10.76
CA MET A 327 -16.03 2.21 -10.24
C MET A 327 -17.08 2.82 -11.19
N LYS A 328 -16.81 2.83 -12.48
CA LYS A 328 -17.74 3.35 -13.51
C LYS A 328 -19.09 2.65 -13.44
N THR A 329 -19.10 1.36 -13.17
CA THR A 329 -20.32 0.53 -13.08
C THR A 329 -20.93 0.47 -11.68
N GLY A 330 -20.36 1.18 -10.70
CA GLY A 330 -20.82 1.19 -9.31
C GLY A 330 -20.60 -0.11 -8.53
N LYS A 331 -19.86 -1.08 -9.10
CA LYS A 331 -19.52 -2.34 -8.42
C LYS A 331 -18.47 -2.13 -7.31
N VAL A 332 -17.68 -1.09 -7.41
CA VAL A 332 -16.72 -0.67 -6.39
C VAL A 332 -16.87 0.83 -6.16
N THR A 333 -17.09 1.21 -4.91
CA THR A 333 -17.09 2.61 -4.46
C THR A 333 -16.00 2.76 -3.39
N PRO A 334 -15.00 3.61 -3.62
CA PRO A 334 -13.97 3.86 -2.61
C PRO A 334 -14.56 4.38 -1.31
N VAL A 335 -14.26 3.73 -0.20
CA VAL A 335 -14.68 4.17 1.12
C VAL A 335 -13.66 5.17 1.64
N ILE A 336 -14.07 6.41 1.80
CA ILE A 336 -13.26 7.51 2.37
C ILE A 336 -13.70 7.70 3.81
N ASP A 337 -12.76 7.61 4.73
CA ASP A 337 -13.00 7.82 6.15
C ASP A 337 -12.91 9.32 6.50
N ARG A 338 -11.81 9.93 6.11
CA ARG A 338 -11.56 11.37 6.34
C ARG A 338 -10.82 12.00 5.18
N THR A 339 -11.06 13.31 5.04
CA THR A 339 -10.36 14.16 4.08
C THR A 339 -9.63 15.26 4.84
N TYR A 340 -8.39 15.53 4.45
CA TYR A 340 -7.54 16.58 4.99
C TYR A 340 -6.99 17.43 3.85
N LYS A 341 -6.66 18.69 4.13
CA LYS A 341 -5.92 19.54 3.18
C LYS A 341 -4.45 19.12 3.11
N LEU A 342 -3.77 19.46 2.02
CA LEU A 342 -2.34 19.18 1.87
C LEU A 342 -1.51 19.72 3.05
N SER A 343 -1.82 20.92 3.54
CA SER A 343 -1.16 21.52 4.70
C SER A 343 -1.39 20.75 6.02
N GLU A 344 -2.43 19.93 6.10
CA GLU A 344 -2.81 19.14 7.28
C GLU A 344 -2.27 17.69 7.23
N THR A 345 -1.38 17.39 6.28
CA THR A 345 -0.88 16.01 6.09
C THR A 345 -0.22 15.43 7.33
N ALA A 346 0.45 16.23 8.16
CA ALA A 346 1.05 15.74 9.41
C ALA A 346 -0.02 15.25 10.40
N GLU A 347 -1.17 15.92 10.47
CA GLU A 347 -2.32 15.51 11.28
C GLU A 347 -2.98 14.26 10.69
N ALA A 348 -3.20 14.25 9.38
CA ALA A 348 -3.70 13.08 8.66
C ALA A 348 -2.82 11.84 8.90
N MET A 349 -1.50 12.02 8.93
CA MET A 349 -0.55 10.93 9.19
C MET A 349 -0.65 10.42 10.64
N ARG A 350 -0.79 11.30 11.64
CA ARG A 350 -1.02 10.89 13.03
C ARG A 350 -2.29 10.06 13.14
N TYR A 351 -3.39 10.56 12.59
CA TYR A 351 -4.66 9.83 12.57
C TYR A 351 -4.53 8.47 11.87
N PHE A 352 -3.83 8.43 10.73
CA PHE A 352 -3.63 7.18 9.99
C PHE A 352 -2.85 6.14 10.80
N GLU A 353 -1.82 6.58 11.55
CA GLU A 353 -1.00 5.71 12.40
C GLU A 353 -1.74 5.14 13.63
N GLU A 354 -2.84 5.76 14.08
CA GLU A 354 -3.69 5.20 15.13
C GLU A 354 -4.34 3.87 14.70
N GLY A 355 -4.38 3.59 13.39
CA GLY A 355 -4.89 2.32 12.85
C GLY A 355 -6.40 2.16 12.90
N HIS A 356 -7.15 3.22 13.19
CA HIS A 356 -8.60 3.20 13.34
C HIS A 356 -9.37 3.61 12.08
N ALA A 357 -8.69 3.97 11.01
CA ALA A 357 -9.31 4.41 9.76
C ALA A 357 -10.33 3.38 9.22
N ARG A 358 -11.45 3.92 8.69
CA ARG A 358 -12.55 3.16 8.09
C ARG A 358 -12.51 3.33 6.57
N GLY A 359 -11.54 2.70 5.90
CA GLY A 359 -11.27 2.91 4.49
C GLY A 359 -10.02 3.75 4.27
N LYS A 360 -10.09 4.73 3.38
CA LYS A 360 -8.95 5.56 2.96
C LYS A 360 -8.96 6.93 3.63
N VAL A 361 -7.79 7.42 3.95
CA VAL A 361 -7.54 8.82 4.34
C VAL A 361 -7.05 9.57 3.11
N VAL A 362 -7.80 10.58 2.71
CA VAL A 362 -7.57 11.34 1.48
C VAL A 362 -6.99 12.70 1.81
N ILE A 363 -6.08 13.16 0.97
CA ILE A 363 -5.49 14.50 1.00
C ILE A 363 -5.97 15.26 -0.24
N THR A 364 -6.69 16.36 -0.03
CA THR A 364 -7.11 17.25 -1.11
C THR A 364 -6.05 18.31 -1.36
N VAL A 365 -5.87 18.63 -2.63
CA VAL A 365 -4.96 19.66 -3.13
C VAL A 365 -5.79 20.69 -3.88
N GLU A 366 -5.75 21.92 -3.41
CA GLU A 366 -6.50 23.06 -3.97
C GLU A 366 -5.83 23.64 -5.22
#